data_ec2fc45d7126d960a6c339cd5e7d6426
#
_entry.id   ec2fc45d7126d960a6c339cd5e7d6426
#
_cell.length_a   1.000
_cell.length_b   1.000
_cell.length_c   1.000
_cell.angle_alpha   90.00
_cell.angle_beta   90.00
_cell.angle_gamma   90.00
#
_symmetry.space_group_name_H-M   'P 1'
#
loop_
_entity.id
_entity.type
_entity.pdbx_description
1 polymer ?
#
loop_
_entity_poly.entity_id
_entity_poly.type
_entity_poly.pdbx_seq_one_letter_code
_entity_poly.pdbx_strand_id
1 'polypeptide(L)'
;MSEFEHLRHKPPAILDRPREIVIACAPMKSNINLSRIVRVAGCCAITRVIACGNAQLDKKIARDGADTVQIEVRRTLPPVLKELKADGYRLVGLEQTTGSANLHEYQFERRTALVIGNERTGLTEDLLVLLDATVEIPVWGLPYSYNVASATTMAIYEYCKQFSRG
;
A
#
# COMPACT_ATOMS: atom_id res chain seq x y z
N MET A 1 -30.74 27.71 5.12
CA MET A 1 -30.11 26.85 4.09
C MET A 1 -28.87 26.20 4.69
N SER A 2 -28.59 24.96 4.35
CA SER A 2 -27.36 24.31 4.81
C SER A 2 -26.17 24.90 4.02
N GLU A 3 -25.07 25.14 4.72
CA GLU A 3 -23.80 25.53 4.11
C GLU A 3 -23.14 24.37 3.33
N PHE A 4 -23.60 23.14 3.59
CA PHE A 4 -23.05 21.92 3.01
C PHE A 4 -24.12 21.19 2.19
N GLU A 5 -23.75 20.78 0.97
CA GLU A 5 -24.55 19.96 0.09
C GLU A 5 -23.90 18.59 -0.11
N HIS A 6 -24.72 17.55 -0.15
CA HIS A 6 -24.24 16.17 -0.35
C HIS A 6 -23.86 15.95 -1.82
N LEU A 7 -22.58 15.64 -2.07
CA LEU A 7 -22.05 15.27 -3.38
C LEU A 7 -21.71 13.79 -3.41
N ARG A 8 -22.60 12.97 -3.95
CA ARG A 8 -22.39 11.51 -3.99
C ARG A 8 -21.28 11.07 -4.94
N HIS A 9 -21.11 11.76 -6.03
CA HIS A 9 -20.14 11.44 -7.11
C HIS A 9 -19.31 12.68 -7.47
N LYS A 10 -18.61 13.21 -6.48
CA LYS A 10 -17.66 14.30 -6.72
C LYS A 10 -16.55 13.83 -7.66
N PRO A 11 -16.21 14.58 -8.71
CA PRO A 11 -15.09 14.25 -9.58
C PRO A 11 -13.79 14.07 -8.79
N PRO A 12 -12.92 13.12 -9.18
CA PRO A 12 -11.64 12.93 -8.49
C PRO A 12 -10.71 14.13 -8.71
N ALA A 13 -9.76 14.29 -7.78
CA ALA A 13 -8.68 15.26 -7.94
C ALA A 13 -7.81 14.88 -9.15
N ILE A 14 -7.35 15.88 -9.89
CA ILE A 14 -6.53 15.69 -11.08
C ILE A 14 -5.05 15.61 -10.69
N LEU A 15 -4.36 14.58 -11.20
CA LEU A 15 -2.92 14.48 -11.09
C LEU A 15 -2.23 15.13 -12.29
N ASP A 16 -1.11 15.80 -12.06
CA ASP A 16 -0.28 16.38 -13.12
C ASP A 16 0.52 15.30 -13.86
N ARG A 17 0.80 14.19 -13.16
CA ARG A 17 1.51 13.03 -13.72
C ARG A 17 1.10 11.74 -12.98
N PRO A 18 1.29 10.56 -13.60
CA PRO A 18 1.03 9.29 -12.93
C PRO A 18 1.86 9.13 -11.66
N ARG A 19 1.28 8.48 -10.64
CA ARG A 19 2.01 8.10 -9.43
C ARG A 19 3.02 7.00 -9.73
N GLU A 20 4.19 7.11 -9.15
CA GLU A 20 5.25 6.11 -9.31
C GLU A 20 5.34 5.13 -8.13
N ILE A 21 4.38 5.14 -7.23
CA ILE A 21 4.31 4.15 -6.14
C ILE A 21 3.74 2.82 -6.65
N VAL A 22 4.33 1.73 -6.17
CA VAL A 22 3.84 0.36 -6.36
C VAL A 22 3.57 -0.25 -4.99
N ILE A 23 2.48 -0.99 -4.86
CA ILE A 23 2.18 -1.76 -3.63
C ILE A 23 2.58 -3.21 -3.88
N ALA A 24 3.48 -3.74 -3.05
CA ALA A 24 3.96 -5.11 -3.15
C ALA A 24 3.59 -5.90 -1.89
N CYS A 25 2.69 -6.86 -2.04
CA CYS A 25 2.11 -7.62 -0.94
C CYS A 25 2.71 -9.02 -0.86
N ALA A 26 3.20 -9.41 0.32
CA ALA A 26 3.46 -10.81 0.64
C ALA A 26 2.17 -11.64 0.52
N PRO A 27 2.25 -12.98 0.44
CA PRO A 27 1.04 -13.80 0.42
C PRO A 27 0.13 -13.49 1.61
N MET A 28 -1.11 -13.13 1.32
CA MET A 28 -2.13 -12.81 2.32
C MET A 28 -3.12 -13.98 2.45
N LYS A 29 -3.59 -14.24 3.68
CA LYS A 29 -4.67 -15.20 3.92
C LYS A 29 -6.02 -14.68 3.46
N SER A 30 -6.25 -13.38 3.65
CA SER A 30 -7.55 -12.76 3.43
C SER A 30 -7.61 -12.08 2.07
N ASN A 31 -8.42 -12.63 1.17
CA ASN A 31 -8.78 -11.96 -0.08
C ASN A 31 -9.54 -10.66 0.15
N ILE A 32 -10.22 -10.54 1.30
CA ILE A 32 -10.91 -9.31 1.72
C ILE A 32 -9.89 -8.20 1.95
N ASN A 33 -8.80 -8.48 2.68
CA ASN A 33 -7.74 -7.49 2.92
C ASN A 33 -7.09 -7.05 1.61
N LEU A 34 -6.73 -7.99 0.74
CA LEU A 34 -6.18 -7.67 -0.58
C LEU A 34 -7.15 -6.81 -1.40
N SER A 35 -8.42 -7.17 -1.42
CA SER A 35 -9.44 -6.44 -2.16
C SER A 35 -9.65 -5.01 -1.64
N ARG A 36 -9.54 -4.81 -0.33
CA ARG A 36 -9.56 -3.47 0.28
C ARG A 36 -8.34 -2.64 -0.11
N ILE A 37 -7.15 -3.26 -0.16
CA ILE A 37 -5.91 -2.61 -0.61
C ILE A 37 -6.05 -2.17 -2.07
N VAL A 38 -6.57 -3.04 -2.93
CA VAL A 38 -6.80 -2.70 -4.34
C VAL A 38 -7.81 -1.56 -4.50
N ARG A 39 -8.88 -1.55 -3.69
CA ARG A 39 -9.83 -0.45 -3.68
C ARG A 39 -9.18 0.89 -3.33
N VAL A 40 -8.37 0.92 -2.28
CA VAL A 40 -7.65 2.13 -1.88
C VAL A 40 -6.65 2.56 -2.94
N ALA A 41 -5.92 1.61 -3.53
CA ALA A 41 -5.01 1.91 -4.64
C ALA A 41 -5.75 2.60 -5.80
N GLY A 42 -6.92 2.09 -6.17
CA GLY A 42 -7.78 2.73 -7.18
C GLY A 42 -8.20 4.15 -6.79
N CYS A 43 -8.67 4.34 -5.56
CA CYS A 43 -9.05 5.67 -5.04
C CYS A 43 -7.88 6.68 -5.07
N CYS A 44 -6.67 6.21 -4.90
CA CYS A 44 -5.45 7.02 -4.86
C CYS A 44 -4.73 7.12 -6.21
N ALA A 45 -5.35 6.65 -7.28
CA ALA A 45 -4.77 6.60 -8.62
C ALA A 45 -3.41 5.88 -8.68
N ILE A 46 -3.24 4.85 -7.84
CA ILE A 46 -2.12 3.92 -7.91
C ILE A 46 -2.47 2.87 -8.94
N THR A 47 -1.62 2.68 -9.92
CA THR A 47 -1.95 1.85 -11.08
C THR A 47 -1.41 0.42 -10.99
N ARG A 48 -0.54 0.11 -10.02
CA ARG A 48 0.11 -1.20 -9.95
C ARG A 48 0.13 -1.75 -8.53
N VAL A 49 -0.44 -2.94 -8.37
CA VAL A 49 -0.39 -3.75 -7.15
C VAL A 49 0.16 -5.13 -7.50
N ILE A 50 1.20 -5.56 -6.80
CA ILE A 50 1.78 -6.89 -6.91
C ILE A 50 1.30 -7.70 -5.71
N ALA A 51 0.64 -8.81 -5.95
CA ALA A 51 0.12 -9.70 -4.91
C ALA A 51 0.77 -11.08 -5.06
N CYS A 52 1.35 -11.58 -3.98
CA CYS A 52 2.01 -12.88 -3.99
C CYS A 52 1.11 -14.01 -3.50
N GLY A 53 1.46 -15.25 -3.88
CA GLY A 53 0.75 -16.45 -3.48
C GLY A 53 -0.55 -16.67 -4.27
N ASN A 54 -1.54 -17.28 -3.61
CA ASN A 54 -2.85 -17.57 -4.20
C ASN A 54 -3.79 -16.36 -4.07
N ALA A 55 -3.37 -15.25 -4.66
CA ALA A 55 -4.11 -14.00 -4.58
C ALA A 55 -5.38 -14.05 -5.43
N GLN A 56 -6.50 -13.74 -4.81
CA GLN A 56 -7.80 -13.59 -5.46
C GLN A 56 -8.48 -12.31 -4.99
N LEU A 57 -9.22 -11.67 -5.90
CA LEU A 57 -9.99 -10.48 -5.57
C LEU A 57 -11.46 -10.77 -5.43
N ASP A 58 -12.07 -10.17 -4.41
CA ASP A 58 -13.51 -9.97 -4.35
C ASP A 58 -13.85 -8.62 -5.01
N LYS A 59 -14.41 -8.68 -6.22
CA LYS A 59 -14.77 -7.49 -6.99
C LYS A 59 -15.83 -6.62 -6.32
N LYS A 60 -16.66 -7.20 -5.45
CA LYS A 60 -17.66 -6.44 -4.67
C LYS A 60 -16.98 -5.51 -3.66
N ILE A 61 -15.81 -5.91 -3.16
CA ILE A 61 -15.00 -5.13 -2.21
C ILE A 61 -14.05 -4.19 -2.94
N ALA A 62 -13.32 -4.69 -3.94
CA ALA A 62 -12.35 -3.92 -4.72
C ALA A 62 -13.00 -2.83 -5.58
N ARG A 63 -14.27 -3.04 -5.98
CA ARG A 63 -15.05 -2.10 -6.80
C ARG A 63 -14.29 -1.77 -8.09
N ASP A 64 -14.36 -0.52 -8.53
CA ASP A 64 -13.70 -0.02 -9.73
C ASP A 64 -12.16 -0.15 -9.68
N GLY A 65 -11.58 -0.32 -8.50
CA GLY A 65 -10.17 -0.64 -8.34
C GLY A 65 -9.76 -1.95 -9.03
N ALA A 66 -10.67 -2.93 -9.10
CA ALA A 66 -10.41 -4.19 -9.82
C ALA A 66 -10.20 -4.00 -11.33
N ASP A 67 -10.73 -2.92 -11.90
CA ASP A 67 -10.67 -2.63 -13.33
C ASP A 67 -9.61 -1.56 -13.67
N THR A 68 -9.29 -0.69 -12.71
CA THR A 68 -8.37 0.45 -12.92
C THR A 68 -6.95 0.20 -12.44
N VAL A 69 -6.76 -0.77 -11.53
CA VAL A 69 -5.45 -1.16 -11.00
C VAL A 69 -4.96 -2.40 -11.72
N GLN A 70 -3.74 -2.33 -12.25
CA GLN A 70 -3.06 -3.52 -12.78
C GLN A 70 -2.62 -4.40 -11.61
N ILE A 71 -3.19 -5.58 -11.52
CA ILE A 71 -2.86 -6.56 -10.48
C ILE A 71 -1.97 -7.62 -11.07
N GLU A 72 -0.77 -7.72 -10.53
CA GLU A 72 0.24 -8.67 -10.94
C GLU A 72 0.37 -9.75 -9.87
N VAL A 73 0.04 -10.99 -10.22
CA VAL A 73 0.13 -12.12 -9.30
C VAL A 73 1.49 -12.80 -9.45
N ARG A 74 2.22 -12.91 -8.35
CA ARG A 74 3.56 -13.53 -8.30
C ARG A 74 3.57 -14.62 -7.24
N ARG A 75 4.51 -15.54 -7.35
CA ARG A 75 4.61 -16.66 -6.41
C ARG A 75 5.09 -16.24 -5.03
N THR A 76 6.19 -15.50 -4.98
CA THR A 76 6.83 -15.06 -3.72
C THR A 76 7.37 -13.65 -3.86
N LEU A 77 7.56 -12.98 -2.73
CA LEU A 77 7.95 -11.57 -2.69
C LEU A 77 9.47 -11.32 -2.93
N PRO A 78 10.43 -12.13 -2.47
CA PRO A 78 11.85 -11.81 -2.61
C PRO A 78 12.31 -11.51 -4.03
N PRO A 79 11.95 -12.30 -5.07
CA PRO A 79 12.32 -11.96 -6.45
C PRO A 79 11.70 -10.65 -6.93
N VAL A 80 10.45 -10.37 -6.53
CA VAL A 80 9.75 -9.12 -6.84
C VAL A 80 10.49 -7.92 -6.28
N LEU A 81 10.94 -7.98 -5.02
CA LEU A 81 11.68 -6.89 -4.40
C LEU A 81 13.01 -6.63 -5.10
N LYS A 82 13.71 -7.67 -5.53
CA LYS A 82 14.96 -7.54 -6.29
C LYS A 82 14.73 -6.87 -7.65
N GLU A 83 13.67 -7.26 -8.35
CA GLU A 83 13.27 -6.64 -9.62
C GLU A 83 12.93 -5.16 -9.42
N LEU A 84 12.10 -4.84 -8.44
CA LEU A 84 11.71 -3.45 -8.14
C LEU A 84 12.92 -2.59 -7.78
N LYS A 85 13.85 -3.13 -6.99
CA LYS A 85 15.09 -2.43 -6.64
C LYS A 85 15.96 -2.17 -7.86
N ALA A 86 16.11 -3.17 -8.74
CA ALA A 86 16.82 -3.01 -10.01
C ALA A 86 16.17 -1.95 -10.92
N ASP A 87 14.84 -1.83 -10.86
CA ASP A 87 14.07 -0.82 -11.58
C ASP A 87 14.10 0.57 -10.92
N GLY A 88 14.88 0.74 -9.85
CA GLY A 88 15.08 2.03 -9.18
C GLY A 88 14.03 2.41 -8.15
N TYR A 89 13.21 1.47 -7.69
CA TYR A 89 12.29 1.72 -6.58
C TYR A 89 13.02 1.69 -5.24
N ARG A 90 12.68 2.63 -4.37
CA ARG A 90 13.04 2.53 -2.96
C ARG A 90 12.07 1.59 -2.26
N LEU A 91 12.60 0.53 -1.65
CA LEU A 91 11.81 -0.48 -0.97
C LEU A 91 11.53 -0.05 0.47
N VAL A 92 10.28 0.26 0.77
CA VAL A 92 9.84 0.72 2.09
C VAL A 92 8.83 -0.27 2.66
N GLY A 93 9.20 -0.96 3.72
CA GLY A 93 8.32 -1.90 4.42
C GLY A 93 7.44 -1.20 5.43
N LEU A 94 6.16 -1.55 5.45
CA LEU A 94 5.24 -1.14 6.49
C LEU A 94 5.25 -2.19 7.61
N GLU A 95 6.04 -1.93 8.66
CA GLU A 95 6.27 -2.88 9.74
C GLU A 95 6.80 -2.19 11.00
N GLN A 96 6.48 -2.72 12.15
CA GLN A 96 7.07 -2.33 13.43
C GLN A 96 8.39 -3.06 13.64
N THR A 97 9.50 -2.34 13.55
CA THR A 97 10.85 -2.88 13.78
C THR A 97 11.63 -1.98 14.71
N THR A 98 12.78 -2.46 15.17
CA THR A 98 13.69 -1.63 16.02
C THR A 98 14.22 -0.38 15.33
N GLY A 99 14.19 -0.32 14.02
CA GLY A 99 14.69 0.80 13.21
C GLY A 99 13.62 1.49 12.38
N SER A 100 12.33 1.24 12.65
CA SER A 100 11.23 1.86 11.90
C SER A 100 11.17 3.36 12.13
N ALA A 101 11.00 4.11 11.05
CA ALA A 101 10.67 5.53 11.11
C ALA A 101 9.17 5.71 11.36
N ASN A 102 8.81 6.77 12.08
CA ASN A 102 7.41 7.15 12.26
C ASN A 102 6.82 7.60 10.92
N LEU A 103 5.68 7.04 10.54
CA LEU A 103 5.01 7.38 9.28
C LEU A 103 4.73 8.88 9.13
N HIS A 104 4.41 9.57 10.22
CA HIS A 104 4.14 11.02 10.20
C HIS A 104 5.36 11.87 9.79
N GLU A 105 6.55 11.36 10.03
CA GLU A 105 7.82 12.08 9.81
C GLU A 105 8.58 11.56 8.59
N TYR A 106 8.22 10.37 8.09
CA TYR A 106 8.92 9.74 6.98
C TYR A 106 8.68 10.49 5.68
N GLN A 107 9.77 10.82 4.98
CA GLN A 107 9.73 11.44 3.65
C GLN A 107 9.88 10.35 2.59
N PHE A 108 8.80 10.06 1.89
CA PHE A 108 8.82 9.11 0.79
C PHE A 108 9.58 9.64 -0.42
N GLU A 109 10.25 8.76 -1.11
CA GLU A 109 10.67 9.04 -2.48
C GLU A 109 9.49 8.82 -3.43
N ARG A 110 9.45 9.56 -4.52
CA ARG A 110 8.36 9.43 -5.49
C ARG A 110 8.25 8.00 -6.02
N ARG A 111 9.39 7.39 -6.36
CA ARG A 111 9.48 6.03 -6.86
C ARG A 111 9.67 5.05 -5.70
N THR A 112 8.59 4.80 -4.98
CA THR A 112 8.54 3.92 -3.81
C THR A 112 7.81 2.62 -4.13
N ALA A 113 8.36 1.49 -3.70
CA ALA A 113 7.63 0.25 -3.53
C ALA A 113 7.27 0.10 -2.06
N LEU A 114 5.99 0.22 -1.75
CA LEU A 114 5.46 0.00 -0.40
C LEU A 114 5.23 -1.49 -0.21
N VAL A 115 5.99 -2.08 0.71
CA VAL A 115 6.02 -3.54 0.93
C VAL A 115 5.16 -3.89 2.13
N ILE A 116 4.19 -4.76 1.90
CA ILE A 116 3.16 -5.15 2.87
C ILE A 116 3.32 -6.61 3.25
N GLY A 117 3.39 -6.88 4.53
CA GLY A 117 3.52 -8.22 5.09
C GLY A 117 2.21 -9.01 5.16
N ASN A 118 2.34 -10.28 5.54
CA ASN A 118 1.21 -11.14 5.85
C ASN A 118 0.51 -10.68 7.14
N GLU A 119 -0.79 -10.93 7.27
CA GLU A 119 -1.60 -10.49 8.42
C GLU A 119 -1.13 -11.04 9.77
N ARG A 120 -0.50 -12.21 9.78
CA ARG A 120 -0.06 -12.91 11.01
C ARG A 120 1.42 -12.79 11.25
N THR A 121 2.22 -12.97 10.21
CA THR A 121 3.69 -13.02 10.33
C THR A 121 4.37 -11.69 10.03
N GLY A 122 3.64 -10.73 9.46
CA GLY A 122 4.23 -9.47 9.02
C GLY A 122 5.27 -9.67 7.91
N LEU A 123 6.26 -8.81 7.90
CA LEU A 123 7.44 -8.93 7.05
C LEU A 123 8.49 -9.77 7.80
N THR A 124 8.83 -10.92 7.23
CA THR A 124 9.82 -11.84 7.79
C THR A 124 11.25 -11.30 7.65
N GLU A 125 12.19 -11.81 8.44
CA GLU A 125 13.56 -11.29 8.45
C GLU A 125 14.25 -11.36 7.08
N ASP A 126 13.98 -12.41 6.30
CA ASP A 126 14.49 -12.57 4.93
C ASP A 126 13.96 -11.50 3.97
N LEU A 127 12.78 -10.94 4.24
CA LEU A 127 12.25 -9.79 3.51
C LEU A 127 12.84 -8.47 4.03
N LEU A 128 12.94 -8.32 5.36
CA LEU A 128 13.43 -7.10 5.99
C LEU A 128 14.85 -6.73 5.52
N VAL A 129 15.73 -7.72 5.33
CA VAL A 129 17.11 -7.48 4.87
C VAL A 129 17.18 -6.96 3.42
N LEU A 130 16.12 -7.09 2.64
CA LEU A 130 16.05 -6.57 1.27
C LEU A 130 15.58 -5.11 1.21
N LEU A 131 14.98 -4.60 2.28
CA LEU A 131 14.36 -3.28 2.31
C LEU A 131 15.41 -2.16 2.49
N ASP A 132 15.07 -0.98 1.98
CA ASP A 132 15.86 0.23 2.17
C ASP A 132 15.45 1.00 3.43
N ALA A 133 14.20 0.84 3.86
CA ALA A 133 13.65 1.44 5.08
C ALA A 133 12.43 0.67 5.57
N THR A 134 12.10 0.85 6.83
CA THR A 134 10.80 0.46 7.41
C THR A 134 10.13 1.67 8.02
N VAL A 135 8.82 1.73 7.89
CA VAL A 135 7.96 2.75 8.52
C VAL A 135 6.92 2.08 9.38
N GLU A 136 6.61 2.69 10.50
CA GLU A 136 5.57 2.22 11.41
C GLU A 136 4.50 3.29 11.64
N ILE A 137 3.30 2.83 11.91
CA ILE A 137 2.18 3.68 12.29
C ILE A 137 2.11 3.70 13.82
N PRO A 138 2.19 4.87 14.47
CA PRO A 138 2.04 4.95 15.93
C PRO A 138 0.76 4.30 16.43
N VAL A 139 0.88 3.53 17.50
CA VAL A 139 -0.25 2.88 18.17
C VAL A 139 -0.29 3.36 19.61
N TRP A 140 -1.43 3.89 20.05
CA TRP A 140 -1.61 4.46 21.40
C TRP A 140 -2.42 3.58 22.35
N GLY A 141 -2.86 2.41 21.88
CA GLY A 141 -3.73 1.53 22.69
C GLY A 141 -3.62 0.07 22.26
N LEU A 142 -4.66 -0.68 22.57
CA LEU A 142 -4.75 -2.10 22.23
C LEU A 142 -5.84 -2.34 21.16
N PRO A 143 -5.69 -3.37 20.33
CA PRO A 143 -4.52 -4.26 20.20
C PRO A 143 -3.28 -3.53 19.67
N TYR A 144 -2.12 -4.14 19.73
CA TYR A 144 -0.82 -3.51 19.41
C TYR A 144 -0.57 -3.21 17.92
N SER A 145 -1.50 -3.56 17.05
CA SER A 145 -1.36 -3.36 15.59
C SER A 145 -2.71 -3.06 14.94
N TYR A 146 -2.66 -2.35 13.83
CA TYR A 146 -3.81 -2.14 12.94
C TYR A 146 -4.00 -3.34 12.00
N ASN A 147 -5.24 -3.54 11.55
CA ASN A 147 -5.50 -4.45 10.43
C ASN A 147 -4.60 -4.07 9.24
N VAL A 148 -4.09 -5.05 8.51
CA VAL A 148 -3.14 -4.83 7.41
C VAL A 148 -3.68 -3.92 6.32
N ALA A 149 -4.95 -4.05 5.94
CA ALA A 149 -5.55 -3.17 4.93
C ALA A 149 -5.74 -1.74 5.46
N SER A 150 -6.08 -1.58 6.73
CA SER A 150 -6.18 -0.27 7.39
C SER A 150 -4.81 0.40 7.47
N ALA A 151 -3.78 -0.33 7.90
CA ALA A 151 -2.41 0.18 7.95
C ALA A 151 -1.91 0.60 6.56
N THR A 152 -2.14 -0.24 5.55
CA THR A 152 -1.77 0.06 4.17
C THR A 152 -2.47 1.32 3.66
N THR A 153 -3.75 1.50 4.00
CA THR A 153 -4.50 2.71 3.65
C THR A 153 -3.87 3.97 4.24
N MET A 154 -3.47 3.93 5.50
CA MET A 154 -2.81 5.08 6.16
C MET A 154 -1.49 5.42 5.47
N ALA A 155 -0.67 4.42 5.18
CA ALA A 155 0.62 4.63 4.52
C ALA A 155 0.48 5.16 3.09
N ILE A 156 -0.46 4.62 2.32
CA ILE A 156 -0.78 5.11 0.98
C ILE A 156 -1.24 6.57 1.05
N TYR A 157 -2.11 6.91 1.98
CA TYR A 157 -2.65 8.25 2.09
C TYR A 157 -1.59 9.28 2.51
N GLU A 158 -0.67 8.90 3.39
CA GLU A 158 0.50 9.73 3.72
C GLU A 158 1.39 9.97 2.49
N TYR A 159 1.66 8.96 1.69
CA TYR A 159 2.36 9.13 0.41
C TYR A 159 1.61 10.11 -0.51
N CYS A 160 0.31 9.94 -0.65
CA CYS A 160 -0.52 10.82 -1.49
C CYS A 160 -0.55 12.27 -1.00
N LYS A 161 -0.50 12.49 0.32
CA LYS A 161 -0.37 13.82 0.92
C LYS A 161 0.95 14.48 0.52
N GLN A 162 2.06 13.72 0.52
CA GLN A 162 3.37 14.24 0.13
C GLN A 162 3.46 14.50 -1.38
N PHE A 163 2.78 13.70 -2.19
CA PHE A 163 2.72 13.80 -3.64
C PHE A 163 1.29 14.04 -4.13
N SER A 164 0.66 15.10 -3.64
CA SER A 164 -0.76 15.37 -3.86
C SER A 164 -1.16 15.56 -5.33
N ARG A 165 -0.20 15.83 -6.19
CA ARG A 165 -0.42 16.01 -7.62
C ARG A 165 0.31 14.98 -8.51
N GLY A 166 0.78 13.91 -7.91
CA GLY A 166 1.45 12.81 -8.60
C GLY A 166 2.97 12.76 -8.49
#